data_4301b1933d0f82bdfb39b4afc604e867
#
_entry.id   4301b1933d0f82bdfb39b4afc604e867
#
_cell.length_a   1.000
_cell.length_b   1.000
_cell.length_c   1.000
_cell.angle_alpha   90.00
_cell.angle_beta   90.00
_cell.angle_gamma   90.00
#
_symmetry.space_group_name_H-M   'P 1'
#
loop_
_entity.id
_entity.type
_entity.pdbx_description
1 polymer ?
#
loop_
_entity_poly.entity_id
_entity_poly.type
_entity_poly.pdbx_seq_one_letter_code
_entity_poly.pdbx_strand_id
1 'polypeptide(L)'
;KPKGELPFIDMEDEGLLLAGDGLNPTLLMLGPEAASFAQLRTTLEAVEQLPFERYLASHAPRPIAKAQVGIHLRHLDQIRWEEPSHPGPYGPRVGRSLYKEKGGRSVILFDRGLLEREP
;
A
#
# COMPACT_ATOMS: atom_id res chain seq x y z
N LYS A 1 2.37 -9.47 -22.95
CA LYS A 1 2.37 -9.40 -21.71
C LYS A 1 1.19 -8.72 -21.19
N PRO A 2 0.67 -9.11 -20.28
CA PRO A 2 -0.56 -8.58 -19.90
C PRO A 2 -0.31 -7.42 -19.14
N LYS A 3 -0.88 -6.72 -19.10
CA LYS A 3 -0.56 -5.84 -18.68
C LYS A 3 -1.44 -5.13 -18.11
N GLY A 4 -2.22 -4.85 -18.22
CA GLY A 4 -3.21 -3.98 -17.95
C GLY A 4 -3.66 -3.85 -16.57
N GLU A 5 -3.93 -4.87 -15.92
CA GLU A 5 -4.47 -4.72 -14.61
C GLU A 5 -3.51 -4.14 -13.62
N LEU A 6 -2.25 -4.26 -13.85
CA LEU A 6 -1.25 -3.78 -12.89
C LEU A 6 -0.23 -2.94 -13.64
N PRO A 7 -0.64 -1.76 -14.08
CA PRO A 7 0.19 -0.97 -14.98
C PRO A 7 1.49 -0.47 -14.36
N PHE A 8 1.59 -0.47 -13.05
CA PHE A 8 2.81 -0.01 -12.40
C PHE A 8 3.83 -1.12 -12.17
N ILE A 9 3.58 -2.33 -12.68
CA ILE A 9 4.42 -3.47 -12.41
C ILE A 9 5.19 -3.89 -13.64
N ASP A 10 6.49 -4.09 -13.46
CA ASP A 10 7.37 -4.57 -14.51
C ASP A 10 8.29 -5.60 -13.89
N MET A 11 8.26 -6.83 -14.40
CA MET A 11 9.03 -7.93 -13.84
C MET A 11 10.42 -7.98 -14.43
N GLU A 12 11.41 -8.09 -13.56
CA GLU A 12 12.77 -8.33 -13.98
C GLU A 12 13.11 -9.79 -13.76
N ASP A 13 14.19 -10.23 -14.38
CA ASP A 13 14.71 -11.55 -14.08
C ASP A 13 15.12 -11.62 -12.63
N GLU A 14 15.29 -12.79 -12.12
CA GLU A 14 15.79 -12.99 -10.75
C GLU A 14 14.78 -12.57 -9.68
N GLY A 15 13.52 -12.49 -10.02
CA GLY A 15 12.50 -12.28 -9.02
C GLY A 15 12.38 -10.87 -8.51
N LEU A 16 12.86 -9.88 -9.24
CA LEU A 16 12.75 -8.50 -8.85
C LEU A 16 11.60 -7.84 -9.59
N LEU A 17 10.70 -7.20 -8.87
CA LEU A 17 9.55 -6.51 -9.42
C LEU A 17 9.75 -5.02 -9.32
N LEU A 18 9.45 -4.28 -10.37
CA LEU A 18 9.50 -2.82 -10.34
C LEU A 18 8.11 -2.29 -10.09
N ALA A 19 7.89 -1.72 -8.92
CA ALA A 19 6.55 -1.35 -8.49
C ALA A 19 6.26 0.15 -8.49
N GLY A 20 7.28 0.98 -8.66
CA GLY A 20 7.06 2.43 -8.67
C GLY A 20 6.43 2.93 -7.38
N ASP A 21 5.41 3.78 -7.51
CA ASP A 21 4.77 4.38 -6.34
C ASP A 21 3.72 3.49 -5.71
N GLY A 22 3.40 2.36 -6.32
CA GLY A 22 2.22 1.60 -5.90
C GLY A 22 2.40 0.79 -4.63
N LEU A 23 3.63 0.45 -4.27
CA LEU A 23 3.88 -0.44 -3.14
C LEU A 23 4.92 0.10 -2.18
N ASN A 24 4.94 1.42 -1.97
CA ASN A 24 5.82 2.00 -0.97
C ASN A 24 5.45 1.47 0.41
N PRO A 25 6.40 1.44 1.35
CA PRO A 25 6.09 0.97 2.71
C PRO A 25 4.96 1.77 3.37
N THR A 26 4.82 3.04 3.01
CA THR A 26 3.68 3.84 3.43
C THR A 26 2.77 4.00 2.21
N LEU A 27 1.54 3.55 2.33
CA LEU A 27 0.58 3.64 1.23
C LEU A 27 -0.23 4.91 1.37
N LEU A 28 -0.46 5.60 0.25
CA LEU A 28 -1.22 6.85 0.25
C LEU A 28 -2.55 6.60 -0.45
N MET A 29 -3.65 6.84 0.25
CA MET A 29 -4.99 6.69 -0.32
C MET A 29 -5.68 8.03 -0.17
N LEU A 30 -5.26 8.99 -0.99
CA LEU A 30 -5.66 10.39 -0.86
C LEU A 30 -6.43 10.86 -2.08
N GLY A 31 -7.28 11.84 -1.87
CA GLY A 31 -7.99 12.50 -2.93
C GLY A 31 -9.27 11.79 -3.33
N PRO A 32 -10.08 12.45 -4.15
CA PRO A 32 -11.37 11.89 -4.53
C PRO A 32 -11.26 10.67 -5.44
N GLU A 33 -10.10 10.46 -6.04
CA GLU A 33 -9.91 9.32 -6.93
C GLU A 33 -9.17 8.19 -6.25
N ALA A 34 -8.97 8.26 -4.96
CA ALA A 34 -8.29 7.19 -4.26
C ALA A 34 -9.09 5.90 -4.37
N ALA A 35 -8.39 4.79 -4.51
CA ALA A 35 -9.04 3.51 -4.53
C ALA A 35 -9.68 3.23 -3.17
N SER A 36 -10.69 2.41 -3.18
CA SER A 36 -11.29 1.97 -1.93
C SER A 36 -10.38 0.94 -1.27
N PHE A 37 -10.63 0.68 0.01
CA PHE A 37 -9.89 -0.38 0.69
C PHE A 37 -10.13 -1.73 0.01
N ALA A 38 -11.34 -1.97 -0.49
CA ALA A 38 -11.63 -3.22 -1.19
C ALA A 38 -10.82 -3.34 -2.47
N GLN A 39 -10.68 -2.24 -3.20
CA GLN A 39 -9.88 -2.24 -4.42
C GLN A 39 -8.40 -2.43 -4.10
N LEU A 40 -7.92 -1.82 -3.04
CA LEU A 40 -6.54 -2.01 -2.62
C LEU A 40 -6.28 -3.47 -2.27
N ARG A 41 -7.21 -4.10 -1.57
CA ARG A 41 -7.06 -5.51 -1.23
C ARG A 41 -6.97 -6.36 -2.50
N THR A 42 -7.84 -6.11 -3.46
CA THR A 42 -7.82 -6.87 -4.71
C THR A 42 -6.47 -6.71 -5.42
N THR A 43 -5.96 -5.49 -5.48
CA THR A 43 -4.68 -5.23 -6.11
C THR A 43 -3.54 -5.95 -5.38
N LEU A 44 -3.52 -5.87 -4.06
CA LEU A 44 -2.46 -6.52 -3.30
C LEU A 44 -2.51 -8.04 -3.43
N GLU A 45 -3.71 -8.60 -3.46
CA GLU A 45 -3.85 -10.04 -3.65
C GLU A 45 -3.34 -10.47 -5.02
N ALA A 46 -3.62 -9.66 -6.05
CA ALA A 46 -3.13 -9.98 -7.38
C ALA A 46 -1.61 -9.89 -7.43
N VAL A 47 -1.03 -8.88 -6.79
CA VAL A 47 0.42 -8.73 -6.75
C VAL A 47 1.06 -9.91 -6.03
N GLU A 48 0.42 -10.38 -4.97
CA GLU A 48 0.98 -11.48 -4.19
C GLU A 48 1.07 -12.77 -5.00
N GLN A 49 0.26 -12.90 -6.05
CA GLN A 49 0.30 -14.08 -6.91
C GLN A 49 1.41 -14.04 -7.94
N LEU A 50 2.08 -12.91 -8.10
CA LEU A 50 3.15 -12.81 -9.09
C LEU A 50 4.42 -13.47 -8.58
N PRO A 51 5.22 -14.05 -9.49
CA PRO A 51 6.40 -14.81 -9.09
C PRO A 51 7.63 -13.91 -8.86
N PHE A 52 7.63 -13.13 -7.80
CA PHE A 52 8.78 -12.31 -7.45
C PHE A 52 9.16 -12.55 -6.00
N GLU A 53 10.34 -12.15 -5.63
CA GLU A 53 10.82 -12.29 -4.26
C GLU A 53 10.99 -10.94 -3.57
N ARG A 54 11.35 -9.91 -4.32
CA ARG A 54 11.55 -8.57 -3.80
C ARG A 54 11.05 -7.57 -4.81
N TYR A 55 10.79 -6.37 -4.39
CA TYR A 55 10.36 -5.33 -5.31
C TYR A 55 11.03 -4.01 -4.98
N LEU A 56 11.11 -3.14 -5.99
CA LEU A 56 11.61 -1.79 -5.84
C LEU A 56 10.46 -0.82 -5.85
N ALA A 57 10.43 0.07 -4.88
CA ALA A 57 9.42 1.10 -4.80
C ALA A 57 10.09 2.47 -4.88
N SER A 58 9.35 3.47 -5.37
CA SER A 58 9.92 4.77 -5.67
C SER A 58 10.56 5.45 -4.48
N HIS A 59 9.99 5.26 -3.31
CA HIS A 59 10.47 5.98 -2.13
C HIS A 59 11.17 5.07 -1.14
N ALA A 60 11.62 3.92 -1.58
CA ALA A 60 12.36 3.02 -0.73
C ALA A 60 13.79 2.91 -1.26
N PRO A 61 14.80 3.06 -0.42
CA PRO A 61 16.19 3.04 -0.88
C PRO A 61 16.71 1.65 -1.22
N ARG A 62 15.99 0.62 -0.84
CA ARG A 62 16.44 -0.76 -1.04
C ARG A 62 15.28 -1.64 -1.47
N PRO A 63 15.57 -2.77 -2.10
CA PRO A 63 14.49 -3.70 -2.42
C PRO A 63 13.75 -4.15 -1.17
N ILE A 64 12.45 -4.33 -1.32
CA ILE A 64 11.56 -4.70 -0.23
C ILE A 64 11.14 -6.15 -0.45
N ALA A 65 11.15 -6.93 0.61
CA ALA A 65 10.75 -8.33 0.52
C ALA A 65 9.26 -8.45 0.20
N LYS A 66 8.92 -9.46 -0.57
CA LYS A 66 7.53 -9.72 -0.94
C LYS A 66 6.62 -9.83 0.28
N ALA A 67 7.15 -10.27 1.41
CA ALA A 67 6.36 -10.40 2.63
C ALA A 67 5.67 -9.09 3.03
N GLN A 68 6.19 -7.94 2.59
CA GLN A 68 5.56 -6.66 2.89
C GLN A 68 4.15 -6.58 2.31
N VAL A 69 3.92 -7.20 1.16
CA VAL A 69 2.58 -7.22 0.56
C VAL A 69 1.60 -7.92 1.50
N GLY A 70 2.02 -9.04 2.09
CA GLY A 70 1.19 -9.73 3.05
C GLY A 70 0.93 -8.92 4.31
N ILE A 71 1.92 -8.15 4.75
CA ILE A 71 1.74 -7.28 5.90
C ILE A 71 0.69 -6.21 5.61
N HIS A 72 0.74 -5.61 4.43
CA HIS A 72 -0.29 -4.66 4.02
C HIS A 72 -1.68 -5.31 3.98
N LEU A 73 -1.76 -6.54 3.48
CA LEU A 73 -3.04 -7.24 3.42
C LEU A 73 -3.61 -7.48 4.82
N ARG A 74 -2.78 -7.88 5.76
CA ARG A 74 -3.26 -8.09 7.13
C ARG A 74 -3.63 -6.77 7.80
N HIS A 75 -2.95 -5.68 7.42
CA HIS A 75 -3.30 -4.36 7.92
C HIS A 75 -4.73 -3.99 7.52
N LEU A 76 -5.15 -4.37 6.32
CA LEU A 76 -6.49 -4.02 5.85
C LEU A 76 -7.59 -4.64 6.72
N ASP A 77 -7.27 -5.65 7.50
CA ASP A 77 -8.23 -6.23 8.43
C ASP A 77 -8.29 -5.47 9.74
N GLN A 78 -7.42 -4.48 9.95
CA GLN A 78 -7.31 -3.78 11.21
C GLN A 78 -7.13 -2.28 11.01
N ILE A 79 -7.79 -1.72 10.03
CA ILE A 79 -7.66 -0.31 9.72
C ILE A 79 -8.27 0.54 10.83
N ARG A 80 -7.53 1.57 11.25
CA ARG A 80 -8.01 2.57 12.18
C ARG A 80 -7.49 3.92 11.72
N TRP A 81 -8.27 4.95 11.93
CA TRP A 81 -7.84 6.30 11.59
C TRP A 81 -7.33 6.97 12.84
N GLU A 82 -6.09 7.45 12.81
CA GLU A 82 -5.48 8.17 13.92
C GLU A 82 -5.12 9.56 13.46
N GLU A 83 -5.51 10.54 14.24
CA GLU A 83 -5.22 11.91 13.93
C GLU A 83 -3.72 12.16 14.09
N PRO A 84 -3.08 12.83 13.15
CA PRO A 84 -1.64 13.09 13.28
C PRO A 84 -1.39 14.11 14.36
N SER A 85 -0.21 14.00 15.00
CA SER A 85 0.18 14.94 16.04
C SER A 85 0.32 16.35 15.50
N HIS A 86 0.72 16.48 14.24
CA HIS A 86 0.86 17.78 13.59
C HIS A 86 0.20 17.70 12.25
N PRO A 87 -0.48 18.77 11.79
CA PRO A 87 -1.07 18.75 10.46
C PRO A 87 0.01 18.52 9.42
N GLY A 88 -0.22 17.56 8.56
CA GLY A 88 0.70 17.28 7.49
C GLY A 88 0.35 18.05 6.24
N PRO A 89 1.08 17.81 5.16
CA PRO A 89 0.85 18.53 3.90
C PRO A 89 -0.46 18.16 3.22
N TYR A 90 -1.13 17.13 3.69
CA TYR A 90 -2.31 16.62 3.02
C TYR A 90 -3.62 17.12 3.61
N GLY A 91 -3.57 17.92 4.68
CA GLY A 91 -4.77 18.51 5.26
C GLY A 91 -5.22 17.86 6.56
N PRO A 92 -6.19 18.49 7.23
CA PRO A 92 -6.57 18.04 8.58
C PRO A 92 -7.40 16.77 8.61
N ARG A 93 -7.96 16.36 7.49
CA ARG A 93 -8.76 15.13 7.48
C ARG A 93 -7.93 13.90 7.16
N VAL A 94 -6.65 14.07 6.88
CA VAL A 94 -5.79 12.93 6.56
C VAL A 94 -5.12 12.44 7.82
N GLY A 95 -5.36 11.21 8.17
CA GLY A 95 -4.72 10.58 9.29
C GLY A 95 -4.01 9.33 8.82
N ARG A 96 -3.58 8.53 9.76
CA ARG A 96 -2.85 7.33 9.42
C ARG A 96 -3.40 6.14 10.17
N SER A 97 -3.19 4.97 9.60
CA SER A 97 -3.38 3.71 10.27
C SER A 97 -2.03 3.04 10.33
N LEU A 98 -1.63 2.59 11.50
CA LEU A 98 -0.36 1.90 11.69
C LEU A 98 -0.63 0.48 12.16
N TYR A 99 -0.01 -0.47 11.51
CA TYR A 99 -0.13 -1.87 11.86
C TYR A 99 1.27 -2.45 11.98
N LYS A 100 1.53 -3.15 13.05
CA LYS A 100 2.83 -3.78 13.29
C LYS A 100 2.66 -5.24 13.56
N GLU A 101 3.60 -6.01 13.08
CA GLU A 101 3.66 -7.42 13.42
C GLU A 101 5.13 -7.81 13.45
N LYS A 102 5.39 -9.10 13.79
CA LYS A 102 6.73 -9.57 13.87
C LYS A 102 7.35 -9.61 12.52
N GLY A 103 7.94 -8.99 11.93
CA GLY A 103 8.50 -9.03 10.59
C GLY A 103 8.35 -7.72 9.86
N GLY A 104 7.57 -6.79 10.41
CA GLY A 104 7.45 -5.53 9.73
C GLY A 104 6.24 -4.73 10.13
N ARG A 105 5.99 -3.70 9.36
CA ARG A 105 4.87 -2.81 9.65
C ARG A 105 4.28 -2.30 8.36
N SER A 106 3.05 -1.80 8.45
CA SER A 106 2.36 -1.19 7.33
C SER A 106 1.76 0.13 7.80
N VAL A 107 1.90 1.17 7.01
CA VAL A 107 1.33 2.48 7.30
C VAL A 107 0.48 2.89 6.11
N ILE A 108 -0.74 3.31 6.38
CA ILE A 108 -1.63 3.80 5.33
C ILE A 108 -2.09 5.18 5.73
N LEU A 109 -1.88 6.17 4.87
CA LEU A 109 -2.39 7.52 5.06
C LEU A 109 -3.65 7.67 4.22
N PHE A 110 -4.73 8.13 4.84
CA PHE A 110 -5.98 8.24 4.11
C PHE A 110 -6.88 9.31 4.71
N ASP A 111 -7.81 9.79 3.90
CA ASP A 111 -8.78 10.77 4.36
C ASP A 111 -9.84 10.06 5.19
N ARG A 112 -10.24 10.69 6.29
CA ARG A 112 -11.20 10.11 7.20
C ARG A 112 -12.51 9.72 6.49
N GLY A 113 -12.88 10.46 5.46
CA GLY A 113 -14.08 10.14 4.71
C GLY A 113 -14.07 8.77 4.05
N LEU A 114 -12.88 8.20 3.84
CA LEU A 114 -12.80 6.88 3.24
C LEU A 114 -13.42 5.83 4.16
N LEU A 115 -13.19 5.93 5.46
CA LEU A 115 -13.83 5.02 6.40
C LEU A 115 -15.34 5.20 6.43
N GLU A 116 -15.80 6.43 6.25
CA GLU A 116 -17.23 6.70 6.27
C GLU A 116 -17.93 6.08 5.07
N ARG A 117 -17.23 5.96 3.95
CA ARG A 117 -17.79 5.37 2.75
C ARG A 117 -17.70 3.85 2.71
N GLU A 118 -16.84 3.28 3.55
CA GLU A 118 -16.58 1.85 3.54
C GLU A 118 -16.71 1.34 4.97
N PRO A 119 -17.90 1.00 5.37
CA PRO A 119 -18.13 0.51 6.72
C PRO A 119 -17.42 -0.80 7.02
#